data_b6cda39a4ec5d80164da2cd24e65e41b
#
_entry.id   b6cda39a4ec5d80164da2cd24e65e41b
#
_cell.length_a   1.000
_cell.length_b   1.000
_cell.length_c   1.000
_cell.angle_alpha   90.00
_cell.angle_beta   90.00
_cell.angle_gamma   90.00
#
_symmetry.space_group_name_H-M   'P 1'
#
loop_
_entity.id
_entity.type
_entity.pdbx_description
1 polymer ?
#
loop_
_entity_poly.entity_id
_entity_poly.type
_entity_poly.pdbx_seq_one_letter_code
_entity_poly.pdbx_strand_id
1 'polypeptide(L)'
;MDTGNTQNKVLKVQTQWKNLFFYQKSDVIYQMSFVFCDRFIHLYKDRTRDQVIQAARSCKQNIVEGLADGVTSTEMQLKLLNVARSSLQELREDFEDYIKSRKLKFYGEPTDGAPADSFDNNKARYDAMLAYCRTHNKLEEYQPFFTQWTDEEMCNYGITLCHMIDRMMMSFMEKLEQEFITEGGIKERMHRARTGYRQQQDERLRQLEQELPLLQQQLHDAQQAATHWQAAYEDLKQRALKAYNAQQEEISRLKEELEKSKR
;
A
#
# COMPACT_ATOMS: atom_id res chain seq x y z
N MET A 1 7.09 -13.61 15.71
CA MET A 1 6.34 -13.79 14.45
C MET A 1 5.07 -12.95 14.59
N ASP A 2 5.09 -11.79 13.96
CA ASP A 2 4.09 -10.75 14.20
C ASP A 2 2.97 -10.87 13.14
N THR A 3 1.99 -11.75 13.43
CA THR A 3 0.82 -11.99 12.58
C THR A 3 -0.39 -11.13 12.97
N GLY A 4 -0.20 -10.15 13.82
CA GLY A 4 -1.28 -9.35 14.38
C GLY A 4 -1.22 -7.90 13.94
N ASN A 5 -1.81 -7.51 12.84
CA ASN A 5 -2.45 -6.20 12.67
C ASN A 5 -2.71 -5.75 11.23
N THR A 6 -3.02 -6.66 10.33
CA THR A 6 -3.38 -6.28 8.95
C THR A 6 -4.84 -5.81 8.83
N GLN A 7 -5.70 -6.17 9.75
CA GLN A 7 -7.15 -5.86 9.70
C GLN A 7 -7.52 -4.41 10.03
N ASN A 8 -6.63 -3.62 10.65
CA ASN A 8 -6.92 -2.25 11.09
C ASN A 8 -6.29 -1.14 10.24
N LYS A 9 -5.62 -1.49 9.12
CA LYS A 9 -5.06 -0.46 8.24
C LYS A 9 -6.14 0.18 7.39
N VAL A 10 -6.38 1.46 7.61
CA VAL A 10 -7.34 2.28 6.85
C VAL A 10 -6.76 2.70 5.50
N LEU A 11 -5.48 3.10 5.49
CA LEU A 11 -4.79 3.53 4.28
C LEU A 11 -4.17 2.32 3.56
N LYS A 12 -4.28 2.30 2.23
CA LYS A 12 -3.58 1.33 1.39
C LYS A 12 -2.06 1.57 1.47
N VAL A 13 -1.30 0.50 1.28
CA VAL A 13 0.15 0.62 1.12
C VAL A 13 0.43 1.31 -0.21
N GLN A 14 1.28 2.32 -0.20
CA GLN A 14 1.67 3.01 -1.42
C GLN A 14 2.35 2.03 -2.39
N THR A 15 1.77 1.89 -3.58
CA THR A 15 2.35 1.08 -4.65
C THR A 15 3.68 1.72 -5.09
N GLN A 16 4.71 0.92 -5.31
CA GLN A 16 5.95 1.38 -5.95
C GLN A 16 5.67 1.61 -7.45
N TRP A 17 4.95 2.67 -7.76
CA TRP A 17 4.40 2.97 -9.08
C TRP A 17 5.46 3.12 -10.17
N LYS A 18 6.71 3.49 -9.82
CA LYS A 18 7.84 3.53 -10.76
C LYS A 18 8.18 2.18 -11.38
N ASN A 19 7.75 1.09 -10.74
CA ASN A 19 7.96 -0.27 -11.24
C ASN A 19 6.82 -0.76 -12.14
N LEU A 20 5.75 0.01 -12.29
CA LEU A 20 4.65 -0.37 -13.16
C LEU A 20 5.01 -0.14 -14.62
N PHE A 21 4.86 -1.14 -15.45
CA PHE A 21 5.26 -1.09 -16.86
C PHE A 21 4.54 -0.02 -17.66
N PHE A 22 3.25 0.23 -17.41
CA PHE A 22 2.53 1.30 -18.08
C PHE A 22 3.07 2.70 -17.69
N TYR A 23 3.54 2.88 -16.46
CA TYR A 23 4.23 4.11 -16.07
C TYR A 23 5.57 4.24 -16.79
N GLN A 24 6.39 3.19 -16.78
CA GLN A 24 7.70 3.21 -17.45
C GLN A 24 7.55 3.52 -18.94
N LYS A 25 6.61 2.89 -19.62
CA LYS A 25 6.32 3.17 -21.03
C LYS A 25 5.73 4.57 -21.25
N SER A 26 4.96 5.12 -20.30
CA SER A 26 4.48 6.50 -20.38
C SER A 26 5.62 7.50 -20.28
N ASP A 27 6.69 7.17 -19.56
CA ASP A 27 7.91 7.98 -19.53
C ASP A 27 8.67 7.91 -20.86
N VAL A 28 8.78 6.71 -21.44
CA VAL A 28 9.37 6.52 -22.78
C VAL A 28 8.66 7.38 -23.82
N ILE A 29 7.34 7.30 -23.91
CA ILE A 29 6.58 8.02 -24.92
C ILE A 29 6.61 9.53 -24.71
N TYR A 30 6.63 9.98 -23.44
CA TYR A 30 6.78 11.39 -23.11
C TYR A 30 8.13 11.96 -23.60
N GLN A 31 9.23 11.28 -23.32
CA GLN A 31 10.56 11.72 -23.77
C GLN A 31 10.71 11.60 -25.29
N MET A 32 10.17 10.54 -25.88
CA MET A 32 10.15 10.34 -27.32
C MET A 32 9.39 11.47 -28.04
N SER A 33 8.28 11.96 -27.45
CA SER A 33 7.47 13.03 -28.02
C SER A 33 8.26 14.35 -28.13
N PHE A 34 9.14 14.66 -27.19
CA PHE A 34 10.04 15.85 -27.32
C PHE A 34 10.97 15.70 -28.51
N VAL A 35 11.66 14.56 -28.62
CA VAL A 35 12.60 14.33 -29.70
C VAL A 35 11.88 14.28 -31.06
N PHE A 36 10.71 13.67 -31.13
CA PHE A 36 9.88 13.65 -32.31
C PHE A 36 9.50 15.06 -32.76
N CYS A 37 9.01 15.87 -31.83
CA CYS A 37 8.62 17.25 -32.12
C CYS A 37 9.83 18.11 -32.55
N ASP A 38 10.98 17.98 -31.89
CA ASP A 38 12.18 18.70 -32.21
C ASP A 38 12.76 18.38 -33.61
N ARG A 39 12.63 17.12 -34.01
CA ARG A 39 13.18 16.65 -35.28
C ARG A 39 12.25 16.84 -36.46
N PHE A 40 10.95 16.72 -36.28
CA PHE A 40 10.01 16.53 -37.39
C PHE A 40 8.86 17.53 -37.45
N ILE A 41 8.60 18.30 -36.38
CA ILE A 41 7.56 19.32 -36.36
C ILE A 41 8.21 20.73 -36.28
N HIS A 42 7.88 21.61 -37.23
CA HIS A 42 8.46 22.94 -37.29
C HIS A 42 8.09 23.86 -36.12
N LEU A 43 9.11 24.42 -35.45
CA LEU A 43 9.00 25.23 -34.22
C LEU A 43 8.08 26.47 -34.29
N TYR A 44 7.84 27.04 -35.45
CA TYR A 44 7.27 28.41 -35.53
C TYR A 44 5.85 28.49 -36.15
N LYS A 45 5.25 27.41 -36.61
CA LYS A 45 3.99 27.46 -37.34
C LYS A 45 2.95 26.39 -36.95
N ASP A 46 3.30 25.46 -36.13
CA ASP A 46 2.46 24.28 -35.90
C ASP A 46 2.12 24.12 -34.43
N ARG A 47 0.86 24.37 -34.08
CA ARG A 47 0.33 24.11 -32.72
C ARG A 47 0.37 22.64 -32.36
N THR A 48 0.47 21.76 -33.33
CA THR A 48 0.57 20.30 -33.15
C THR A 48 1.71 19.91 -32.23
N ARG A 49 2.84 20.63 -32.29
CA ARG A 49 3.97 20.42 -31.39
C ARG A 49 3.56 20.48 -29.91
N ASP A 50 2.90 21.56 -29.53
CA ASP A 50 2.50 21.81 -28.15
C ASP A 50 1.41 20.80 -27.73
N GLN A 51 0.52 20.42 -28.64
CA GLN A 51 -0.54 19.43 -28.41
C GLN A 51 0.04 18.04 -28.14
N VAL A 52 0.96 17.56 -29.01
CA VAL A 52 1.64 16.26 -28.82
C VAL A 52 2.39 16.19 -27.49
N ILE A 53 3.18 17.22 -27.17
CA ILE A 53 3.93 17.27 -25.90
C ILE A 53 2.96 17.34 -24.71
N GLN A 54 1.90 18.15 -24.82
CA GLN A 54 0.92 18.31 -23.76
C GLN A 54 0.12 17.00 -23.52
N ALA A 55 -0.29 16.30 -24.57
CA ALA A 55 -0.98 15.02 -24.46
C ALA A 55 -0.10 13.96 -23.78
N ALA A 56 1.16 13.85 -24.23
CA ALA A 56 2.12 12.92 -23.61
C ALA A 56 2.40 13.26 -22.14
N ARG A 57 2.58 14.55 -21.83
CA ARG A 57 2.77 15.04 -20.46
C ARG A 57 1.56 14.78 -19.58
N SER A 58 0.36 15.11 -20.08
CA SER A 58 -0.89 14.93 -19.36
C SER A 58 -1.14 13.46 -19.03
N CYS A 59 -0.92 12.54 -19.98
CA CYS A 59 -1.00 11.10 -19.73
C CYS A 59 -0.10 10.70 -18.57
N LYS A 60 1.20 11.00 -18.64
CA LYS A 60 2.17 10.63 -17.59
C LYS A 60 1.83 11.23 -16.23
N GLN A 61 1.46 12.53 -16.17
CA GLN A 61 1.15 13.20 -14.91
C GLN A 61 -0.10 12.63 -14.24
N ASN A 62 -1.18 12.39 -15.01
CA ASN A 62 -2.39 11.79 -14.45
C ASN A 62 -2.17 10.34 -13.97
N ILE A 63 -1.25 9.59 -14.58
CA ILE A 63 -0.81 8.29 -14.04
C ILE A 63 -0.17 8.48 -12.66
N VAL A 64 0.79 9.40 -12.54
CA VAL A 64 1.49 9.66 -11.26
C VAL A 64 0.53 10.10 -10.17
N GLU A 65 -0.32 11.08 -10.47
CA GLU A 65 -1.31 11.61 -9.52
C GLU A 65 -2.31 10.52 -9.10
N GLY A 66 -2.85 9.77 -10.07
CA GLY A 66 -3.78 8.68 -9.77
C GLY A 66 -3.17 7.59 -8.90
N LEU A 67 -1.90 7.25 -9.10
CA LEU A 67 -1.21 6.26 -8.28
C LEU A 67 -0.83 6.80 -6.89
N ALA A 68 -0.56 8.10 -6.77
CA ALA A 68 -0.34 8.75 -5.48
C ALA A 68 -1.65 8.83 -4.66
N ASP A 69 -2.75 9.24 -5.28
CA ASP A 69 -4.06 9.38 -4.63
C ASP A 69 -4.70 8.03 -4.27
N GLY A 70 -4.30 6.95 -4.92
CA GLY A 70 -4.80 5.60 -4.66
C GLY A 70 -4.63 5.11 -3.22
N VAL A 71 -3.75 5.72 -2.45
CA VAL A 71 -3.59 5.46 -1.01
C VAL A 71 -4.84 5.88 -0.23
N THR A 72 -5.47 6.96 -0.63
CA THR A 72 -6.60 7.58 0.08
C THR A 72 -7.94 7.38 -0.63
N SER A 73 -7.97 7.39 -1.97
CA SER A 73 -9.21 7.33 -2.74
C SER A 73 -9.07 6.50 -4.01
N THR A 74 -9.65 5.30 -4.01
CA THR A 74 -9.75 4.46 -5.22
C THR A 74 -10.60 5.13 -6.30
N GLU A 75 -11.65 5.87 -5.93
CA GLU A 75 -12.48 6.61 -6.88
C GLU A 75 -11.68 7.69 -7.63
N MET A 76 -10.89 8.49 -6.91
CA MET A 76 -10.05 9.52 -7.52
C MET A 76 -8.96 8.87 -8.39
N GLN A 77 -8.37 7.79 -7.93
CA GLN A 77 -7.40 7.00 -8.70
C GLN A 77 -7.97 6.55 -10.05
N LEU A 78 -9.15 5.96 -10.06
CA LEU A 78 -9.83 5.53 -11.29
C LEU A 78 -10.13 6.71 -12.21
N LYS A 79 -10.59 7.84 -11.67
CA LYS A 79 -10.85 9.06 -12.46
C LYS A 79 -9.59 9.60 -13.14
N LEU A 80 -8.49 9.72 -12.41
CA LEU A 80 -7.23 10.23 -12.95
C LEU A 80 -6.61 9.28 -13.98
N LEU A 81 -6.67 7.97 -13.75
CA LEU A 81 -6.23 6.99 -14.74
C LEU A 81 -7.10 7.04 -16.01
N ASN A 82 -8.39 7.31 -15.90
CA ASN A 82 -9.23 7.49 -17.07
C ASN A 82 -8.89 8.78 -17.85
N VAL A 83 -8.55 9.88 -17.17
CA VAL A 83 -8.05 11.11 -17.81
C VAL A 83 -6.70 10.84 -18.50
N ALA A 84 -5.82 10.06 -17.88
CA ALA A 84 -4.56 9.63 -18.50
C ALA A 84 -4.81 8.87 -19.81
N ARG A 85 -5.82 7.97 -19.84
CA ARG A 85 -6.21 7.23 -21.05
C ARG A 85 -6.73 8.15 -22.15
N SER A 86 -7.54 9.15 -21.80
CA SER A 86 -8.03 10.15 -22.78
C SER A 86 -6.88 10.90 -23.43
N SER A 87 -5.92 11.39 -22.61
CA SER A 87 -4.73 12.07 -23.14
C SER A 87 -3.83 11.15 -23.99
N LEU A 88 -3.77 9.86 -23.62
CA LEU A 88 -3.05 8.86 -24.40
C LEU A 88 -3.71 8.59 -25.76
N GLN A 89 -5.04 8.64 -25.81
CA GLN A 89 -5.82 8.53 -27.06
C GLN A 89 -5.54 9.72 -27.97
N GLU A 90 -5.55 10.94 -27.43
CA GLU A 90 -5.20 12.16 -28.17
C GLU A 90 -3.80 12.04 -28.78
N LEU A 91 -2.83 11.65 -27.99
CA LEU A 91 -1.45 11.44 -28.46
C LEU A 91 -1.34 10.40 -29.57
N ARG A 92 -2.09 9.31 -29.46
CA ARG A 92 -2.13 8.28 -30.49
C ARG A 92 -2.68 8.83 -31.80
N GLU A 93 -3.79 9.55 -31.75
CA GLU A 93 -4.41 10.18 -32.91
C GLU A 93 -3.45 11.20 -33.57
N ASP A 94 -2.71 11.98 -32.80
CA ASP A 94 -1.70 12.88 -33.32
C ASP A 94 -0.62 12.13 -34.14
N PHE A 95 -0.12 10.99 -33.67
CA PHE A 95 0.82 10.17 -34.43
C PHE A 95 0.19 9.54 -35.69
N GLU A 96 -1.05 9.06 -35.60
CA GLU A 96 -1.78 8.52 -36.74
C GLU A 96 -2.02 9.59 -37.81
N ASP A 97 -2.44 10.79 -37.42
CA ASP A 97 -2.67 11.89 -38.33
C ASP A 97 -1.39 12.40 -38.97
N TYR A 98 -0.28 12.37 -38.23
CA TYR A 98 1.04 12.66 -38.81
C TYR A 98 1.40 11.65 -39.92
N ILE A 99 1.23 10.35 -39.67
CA ILE A 99 1.47 9.31 -40.68
C ILE A 99 0.58 9.54 -41.92
N LYS A 100 -0.74 9.77 -41.72
CA LYS A 100 -1.71 10.00 -42.81
C LYS A 100 -1.38 11.24 -43.62
N SER A 101 -1.09 12.36 -42.95
CA SER A 101 -0.80 13.65 -43.62
C SER A 101 0.47 13.61 -44.44
N ARG A 102 1.45 12.81 -44.06
CA ARG A 102 2.73 12.67 -44.76
C ARG A 102 2.81 11.44 -45.67
N LYS A 103 1.71 10.67 -45.76
CA LYS A 103 1.63 9.43 -46.57
C LYS A 103 2.70 8.40 -46.19
N LEU A 104 3.05 8.34 -44.88
CA LEU A 104 3.94 7.34 -44.33
C LEU A 104 3.23 6.02 -44.15
N LYS A 105 3.94 4.93 -43.89
CA LYS A 105 3.36 3.60 -43.75
C LYS A 105 3.01 3.29 -42.30
N PHE A 106 1.80 2.72 -42.11
CA PHE A 106 1.47 2.02 -40.89
C PHE A 106 2.07 0.61 -40.92
N TYR A 107 2.81 0.24 -39.88
CA TYR A 107 3.35 -1.12 -39.77
C TYR A 107 2.22 -2.09 -39.41
N GLY A 108 2.19 -3.25 -40.10
CA GLY A 108 1.16 -4.28 -39.91
C GLY A 108 -0.12 -4.10 -40.73
N GLU A 109 -0.29 -2.97 -41.42
CA GLU A 109 -1.41 -2.79 -42.36
C GLU A 109 -1.00 -3.11 -43.80
N PRO A 110 -1.91 -3.72 -44.60
CA PRO A 110 -1.68 -3.86 -46.01
C PRO A 110 -1.64 -2.50 -46.67
N THR A 111 -0.66 -2.27 -47.52
CA THR A 111 -0.57 -1.03 -48.31
C THR A 111 -1.35 -1.26 -49.62
N ASP A 112 -2.44 -0.48 -49.81
CA ASP A 112 -3.24 -0.55 -51.03
C ASP A 112 -2.40 -0.40 -52.30
N GLY A 113 -2.50 -1.38 -53.21
CA GLY A 113 -1.77 -1.38 -54.48
C GLY A 113 -0.27 -1.74 -54.40
N ALA A 114 0.21 -2.10 -53.23
CA ALA A 114 1.61 -2.53 -53.07
C ALA A 114 1.81 -4.02 -53.47
N PRO A 115 2.99 -4.39 -53.97
CA PRO A 115 3.32 -5.80 -54.22
C PRO A 115 3.24 -6.64 -52.95
N ALA A 116 2.87 -7.92 -53.06
CA ALA A 116 2.71 -8.83 -51.92
C ALA A 116 3.96 -8.88 -51.02
N ASP A 117 5.16 -8.80 -51.61
CA ASP A 117 6.43 -8.76 -50.87
C ASP A 117 6.58 -7.56 -49.97
N SER A 118 5.90 -6.44 -50.27
CA SER A 118 5.95 -5.23 -49.41
C SER A 118 5.09 -5.38 -48.14
N PHE A 119 4.03 -6.16 -48.20
CA PHE A 119 3.22 -6.50 -47.03
C PHE A 119 3.98 -7.37 -46.03
N ASP A 120 4.65 -8.41 -46.53
CA ASP A 120 5.47 -9.30 -45.68
C ASP A 120 6.59 -8.54 -44.95
N ASN A 121 7.28 -7.62 -45.65
CA ASN A 121 8.29 -6.75 -45.05
C ASN A 121 7.71 -5.79 -44.00
N ASN A 122 6.54 -5.23 -44.26
CA ASN A 122 5.87 -4.32 -43.32
C ASN A 122 5.38 -5.07 -42.07
N LYS A 123 4.82 -6.27 -42.25
CA LYS A 123 4.44 -7.14 -41.16
C LYS A 123 5.65 -7.60 -40.34
N ALA A 124 6.76 -7.96 -40.96
CA ALA A 124 7.98 -8.34 -40.25
C ALA A 124 8.52 -7.17 -39.39
N ARG A 125 8.49 -5.94 -39.92
CA ARG A 125 8.82 -4.74 -39.12
C ARG A 125 7.90 -4.54 -37.93
N TYR A 126 6.59 -4.70 -38.13
CA TYR A 126 5.61 -4.63 -37.06
C TYR A 126 5.87 -5.67 -35.97
N ASP A 127 6.08 -6.93 -36.37
CA ASP A 127 6.31 -8.02 -35.43
C ASP A 127 7.60 -7.81 -34.61
N ALA A 128 8.68 -7.35 -35.26
CA ALA A 128 9.93 -7.00 -34.58
C ALA A 128 9.76 -5.85 -33.60
N MET A 129 9.08 -4.78 -34.01
CA MET A 129 8.76 -3.62 -33.16
C MET A 129 7.89 -4.04 -31.96
N LEU A 130 6.86 -4.83 -32.19
CA LEU A 130 5.97 -5.32 -31.14
C LEU A 130 6.71 -6.22 -30.15
N ALA A 131 7.59 -7.11 -30.64
CA ALA A 131 8.43 -7.95 -29.79
C ALA A 131 9.37 -7.10 -28.92
N TYR A 132 9.99 -6.07 -29.52
CA TYR A 132 10.83 -5.13 -28.79
C TYR A 132 10.03 -4.40 -27.70
N CYS A 133 8.89 -3.80 -28.05
CA CYS A 133 8.06 -3.08 -27.09
C CYS A 133 7.51 -3.97 -25.97
N ARG A 134 7.32 -5.28 -26.18
CA ARG A 134 6.89 -6.23 -25.14
C ARG A 134 7.97 -6.54 -24.11
N THR A 135 9.21 -6.55 -24.52
CA THR A 135 10.35 -6.96 -23.68
C THR A 135 11.06 -5.78 -23.02
N HIS A 136 10.97 -4.59 -23.60
CA HIS A 136 11.63 -3.37 -23.13
C HIS A 136 10.62 -2.37 -22.57
N ASN A 137 10.88 -1.82 -21.38
CA ASN A 137 9.94 -0.95 -20.67
C ASN A 137 10.55 0.38 -20.26
N LYS A 138 11.87 0.44 -20.08
CA LYS A 138 12.56 1.60 -19.50
C LYS A 138 13.06 2.55 -20.55
N LEU A 139 13.14 3.82 -20.19
CA LEU A 139 13.61 4.90 -21.08
C LEU A 139 15.00 4.62 -21.64
N GLU A 140 15.93 4.13 -20.82
CA GLU A 140 17.31 3.86 -21.19
C GLU A 140 17.44 2.86 -22.34
N GLU A 141 16.45 2.00 -22.50
CA GLU A 141 16.39 0.99 -23.56
C GLU A 141 16.00 1.59 -24.92
N TYR A 142 15.21 2.68 -24.93
CA TYR A 142 14.72 3.34 -26.15
C TYR A 142 15.53 4.57 -26.53
N GLN A 143 16.06 5.31 -25.57
CA GLN A 143 16.71 6.59 -25.76
C GLN A 143 17.82 6.59 -26.83
N PRO A 144 18.67 5.54 -26.93
CA PRO A 144 19.71 5.50 -27.99
C PRO A 144 19.17 5.52 -29.42
N PHE A 145 17.92 5.08 -29.61
CA PHE A 145 17.30 5.00 -30.93
C PHE A 145 16.56 6.29 -31.32
N PHE A 146 16.22 7.17 -30.40
CA PHE A 146 15.42 8.38 -30.69
C PHE A 146 16.04 9.30 -31.73
N THR A 147 17.36 9.34 -31.82
CA THR A 147 18.07 10.13 -32.82
C THR A 147 18.27 9.41 -34.14
N GLN A 148 18.11 8.09 -34.17
CA GLN A 148 18.35 7.23 -35.33
C GLN A 148 17.07 6.94 -36.10
N TRP A 149 15.95 6.78 -35.38
CA TRP A 149 14.66 6.45 -35.99
C TRP A 149 14.17 7.55 -36.92
N THR A 150 13.56 7.13 -38.03
CA THR A 150 12.82 8.02 -38.91
C THR A 150 11.51 8.50 -38.25
N ASP A 151 10.87 9.50 -38.84
CA ASP A 151 9.55 9.95 -38.42
C ASP A 151 8.50 8.83 -38.50
N GLU A 152 8.56 8.00 -39.56
CA GLU A 152 7.69 6.82 -39.74
C GLU A 152 7.89 5.80 -38.59
N GLU A 153 9.14 5.49 -38.25
CA GLU A 153 9.45 4.58 -37.14
C GLU A 153 8.97 5.13 -35.81
N MET A 154 9.26 6.40 -35.52
CA MET A 154 8.86 7.02 -34.25
C MET A 154 7.34 7.06 -34.09
N CYS A 155 6.59 7.37 -35.14
CA CYS A 155 5.12 7.31 -35.08
C CYS A 155 4.58 5.90 -34.84
N ASN A 156 5.11 4.89 -35.57
CA ASN A 156 4.69 3.50 -35.38
C ASN A 156 5.03 2.96 -33.98
N TYR A 157 6.21 3.26 -33.45
CA TYR A 157 6.56 2.96 -32.05
C TYR A 157 5.64 3.70 -31.08
N GLY A 158 5.35 4.98 -31.33
CA GLY A 158 4.43 5.79 -30.51
C GLY A 158 3.04 5.19 -30.42
N ILE A 159 2.43 4.85 -31.56
CA ILE A 159 1.12 4.22 -31.65
C ILE A 159 1.10 2.88 -30.90
N THR A 160 2.15 2.06 -31.13
CA THR A 160 2.26 0.75 -30.47
C THR A 160 2.38 0.89 -28.94
N LEU A 161 3.20 1.82 -28.47
CA LEU A 161 3.33 2.10 -27.04
C LEU A 161 2.03 2.62 -26.45
N CYS A 162 1.31 3.52 -27.14
CA CYS A 162 -0.01 3.99 -26.70
C CYS A 162 -0.99 2.83 -26.50
N HIS A 163 -1.11 1.92 -27.46
CA HIS A 163 -1.95 0.73 -27.32
C HIS A 163 -1.56 -0.16 -26.15
N MET A 164 -0.27 -0.37 -25.94
CA MET A 164 0.23 -1.20 -24.83
C MET A 164 -0.05 -0.56 -23.47
N ILE A 165 0.20 0.74 -23.34
CA ILE A 165 -0.07 1.51 -22.11
C ILE A 165 -1.56 1.45 -21.79
N ASP A 166 -2.43 1.73 -22.77
CA ASP A 166 -3.89 1.70 -22.60
C ASP A 166 -4.37 0.33 -22.11
N ARG A 167 -3.93 -0.75 -22.75
CA ARG A 167 -4.31 -2.12 -22.34
C ARG A 167 -3.85 -2.47 -20.93
N MET A 168 -2.62 -2.09 -20.57
CA MET A 168 -2.09 -2.32 -19.22
C MET A 168 -2.83 -1.47 -18.17
N MET A 169 -3.16 -0.22 -18.48
CA MET A 169 -3.96 0.63 -17.60
C MET A 169 -5.38 0.08 -17.42
N MET A 170 -6.03 -0.37 -18.48
CA MET A 170 -7.34 -1.02 -18.37
C MET A 170 -7.31 -2.21 -17.42
N SER A 171 -6.38 -3.13 -17.62
CA SER A 171 -6.24 -4.32 -16.75
C SER A 171 -5.93 -3.94 -15.29
N PHE A 172 -5.21 -2.85 -15.07
CA PHE A 172 -4.95 -2.33 -13.72
C PHE A 172 -6.22 -1.71 -13.11
N MET A 173 -6.97 -0.93 -13.88
CA MET A 173 -8.22 -0.31 -13.45
C MET A 173 -9.31 -1.35 -13.13
N GLU A 174 -9.43 -2.41 -13.92
CA GLU A 174 -10.34 -3.53 -13.64
C GLU A 174 -10.04 -4.19 -12.28
N LYS A 175 -8.77 -4.37 -11.93
CA LYS A 175 -8.38 -4.88 -10.61
C LYS A 175 -8.76 -3.91 -9.48
N LEU A 176 -8.53 -2.62 -9.68
CA LEU A 176 -8.92 -1.59 -8.72
C LEU A 176 -10.43 -1.53 -8.51
N GLU A 177 -11.20 -1.68 -9.57
CA GLU A 177 -12.67 -1.74 -9.52
C GLU A 177 -13.15 -2.95 -8.72
N GLN A 178 -12.58 -4.14 -8.98
CA GLN A 178 -12.90 -5.34 -8.23
C GLN A 178 -12.55 -5.20 -6.73
N GLU A 179 -11.39 -4.64 -6.41
CA GLU A 179 -11.02 -4.33 -5.03
C GLU A 179 -12.00 -3.34 -4.39
N PHE A 180 -12.41 -2.31 -5.13
CA PHE A 180 -13.38 -1.32 -4.64
C PHE A 180 -14.75 -1.93 -4.35
N ILE A 181 -15.22 -2.83 -5.21
CA ILE A 181 -16.50 -3.53 -5.03
C ILE A 181 -16.44 -4.48 -3.82
N THR A 182 -15.33 -5.21 -3.66
CA THR A 182 -15.22 -6.24 -2.60
C THR A 182 -14.84 -5.68 -1.24
N GLU A 183 -13.96 -4.69 -1.19
CA GLU A 183 -13.43 -4.15 0.07
C GLU A 183 -14.09 -2.81 0.47
N GLY A 184 -14.74 -2.16 -0.47
CA GLY A 184 -15.28 -0.82 -0.31
C GLY A 184 -14.23 0.29 -0.37
N GLY A 185 -14.69 1.52 -0.29
CA GLY A 185 -13.85 2.71 -0.28
C GLY A 185 -13.23 3.01 1.08
N ILE A 186 -12.59 4.18 1.21
CA ILE A 186 -11.97 4.62 2.46
C ILE A 186 -13.01 4.76 3.60
N LYS A 187 -14.22 5.21 3.28
CA LYS A 187 -15.29 5.40 4.29
C LYS A 187 -15.70 4.07 4.93
N GLU A 188 -15.88 3.04 4.12
CA GLU A 188 -16.22 1.69 4.56
C GLU A 188 -15.08 1.07 5.37
N ARG A 189 -13.83 1.24 4.94
CA ARG A 189 -12.66 0.79 5.71
C ARG A 189 -12.53 1.50 7.05
N MET A 190 -12.74 2.82 7.08
CA MET A 190 -12.76 3.60 8.32
C MET A 190 -13.87 3.12 9.26
N HIS A 191 -15.08 2.90 8.72
CA HIS A 191 -16.21 2.42 9.52
C HIS A 191 -15.90 1.03 10.10
N ARG A 192 -15.40 0.11 9.30
CA ARG A 192 -15.03 -1.25 9.72
C ARG A 192 -13.94 -1.24 10.80
N ALA A 193 -12.90 -0.43 10.60
CA ALA A 193 -11.83 -0.28 11.59
C ALA A 193 -12.33 0.28 12.93
N ARG A 194 -13.20 1.29 12.90
CA ARG A 194 -13.80 1.88 14.12
C ARG A 194 -14.75 0.91 14.83
N THR A 195 -15.57 0.19 14.08
CA THR A 195 -16.52 -0.78 14.63
C THR A 195 -15.78 -1.97 15.24
N GLY A 196 -14.78 -2.50 14.55
CA GLY A 196 -13.95 -3.58 15.08
C GLY A 196 -13.20 -3.18 16.36
N TYR A 197 -12.64 -1.97 16.40
CA TYR A 197 -12.01 -1.46 17.62
C TYR A 197 -13.00 -1.34 18.78
N ARG A 198 -14.20 -0.79 18.54
CA ARG A 198 -15.25 -0.70 19.57
C ARG A 198 -15.67 -2.09 20.08
N GLN A 199 -15.89 -3.04 19.17
CA GLN A 199 -16.25 -4.40 19.56
C GLN A 199 -15.17 -5.05 20.44
N GLN A 200 -13.88 -4.86 20.13
CA GLN A 200 -12.78 -5.34 20.96
C GLN A 200 -12.76 -4.68 22.36
N GLN A 201 -13.01 -3.37 22.40
CA GLN A 201 -13.09 -2.65 23.69
C GLN A 201 -14.27 -3.12 24.52
N ASP A 202 -15.45 -3.27 23.91
CA ASP A 202 -16.64 -3.77 24.59
C ASP A 202 -16.46 -5.19 25.11
N GLU A 203 -15.81 -6.07 24.34
CA GLU A 203 -15.49 -7.42 24.77
C GLU A 203 -14.50 -7.42 25.95
N ARG A 204 -13.46 -6.60 25.87
CA ARG A 204 -12.49 -6.45 26.97
C ARG A 204 -13.13 -5.89 28.23
N LEU A 205 -14.03 -4.90 28.07
CA LEU A 205 -14.79 -4.37 29.19
C LEU A 205 -15.64 -5.45 29.87
N ARG A 206 -16.38 -6.25 29.09
CA ARG A 206 -17.17 -7.38 29.63
C ARG A 206 -16.31 -8.40 30.38
N GLN A 207 -15.13 -8.72 29.86
CA GLN A 207 -14.20 -9.64 30.57
C GLN A 207 -13.77 -9.04 31.92
N LEU A 208 -13.40 -7.76 31.94
CA LEU A 208 -13.01 -7.07 33.17
C LEU A 208 -14.17 -6.98 34.17
N GLU A 209 -15.39 -6.73 33.70
CA GLU A 209 -16.59 -6.72 34.55
C GLU A 209 -16.89 -8.09 35.16
N GLN A 210 -16.56 -9.19 34.49
CA GLN A 210 -16.69 -10.54 35.02
C GLN A 210 -15.55 -10.90 35.99
N GLU A 211 -14.32 -10.48 35.74
CA GLU A 211 -13.17 -10.74 36.60
C GLU A 211 -13.20 -9.94 37.89
N LEU A 212 -13.74 -8.71 37.87
CA LEU A 212 -13.73 -7.79 38.99
C LEU A 212 -14.43 -8.37 40.26
N PRO A 213 -15.65 -8.93 40.20
CA PRO A 213 -16.30 -9.48 41.38
C PRO A 213 -15.54 -10.69 41.98
N LEU A 214 -14.94 -11.51 41.13
CA LEU A 214 -14.10 -12.65 41.55
C LEU A 214 -12.88 -12.17 42.35
N LEU A 215 -12.18 -11.15 41.83
CA LEU A 215 -11.04 -10.56 42.51
C LEU A 215 -11.43 -9.86 43.80
N GLN A 216 -12.58 -9.19 43.83
CA GLN A 216 -13.12 -8.59 45.05
C GLN A 216 -13.43 -9.64 46.13
N GLN A 217 -14.02 -10.79 45.76
CA GLN A 217 -14.25 -11.88 46.66
C GLN A 217 -12.95 -12.47 47.21
N GLN A 218 -11.97 -12.72 46.33
CA GLN A 218 -10.66 -13.23 46.76
C GLN A 218 -9.94 -12.28 47.73
N LEU A 219 -10.04 -10.95 47.46
CA LEU A 219 -9.49 -9.95 48.33
C LEU A 219 -10.16 -9.95 49.70
N HIS A 220 -11.48 -10.06 49.74
CA HIS A 220 -12.26 -10.14 50.97
C HIS A 220 -11.88 -11.36 51.79
N ASP A 221 -11.81 -12.53 51.14
CA ASP A 221 -11.44 -13.77 51.80
C ASP A 221 -10.00 -13.73 52.37
N ALA A 222 -9.09 -13.16 51.59
CA ALA A 222 -7.70 -12.94 52.03
C ALA A 222 -7.60 -11.97 53.21
N GLN A 223 -8.40 -10.90 53.20
CA GLN A 223 -8.47 -9.97 54.35
C GLN A 223 -9.02 -10.62 55.62
N GLN A 224 -10.08 -11.43 55.48
CA GLN A 224 -10.62 -12.18 56.61
C GLN A 224 -9.59 -13.18 57.17
N ALA A 225 -8.92 -13.92 56.32
CA ALA A 225 -7.85 -14.80 56.72
C ALA A 225 -6.70 -14.06 57.44
N ALA A 226 -6.30 -12.90 56.94
CA ALA A 226 -5.27 -12.10 57.57
C ALA A 226 -5.65 -11.62 58.96
N THR A 227 -6.90 -11.16 59.16
CA THR A 227 -7.39 -10.72 60.46
C THR A 227 -7.48 -11.92 61.45
N HIS A 228 -7.93 -13.09 61.02
CA HIS A 228 -7.93 -14.29 61.79
C HIS A 228 -6.51 -14.70 62.27
N TRP A 229 -5.55 -14.73 61.34
CA TRP A 229 -4.16 -15.05 61.68
C TRP A 229 -3.53 -14.03 62.64
N GLN A 230 -3.83 -12.76 62.46
CA GLN A 230 -3.36 -11.71 63.35
C GLN A 230 -3.93 -11.86 64.81
N ALA A 231 -5.21 -12.17 64.93
CA ALA A 231 -5.81 -12.44 66.22
C ALA A 231 -5.20 -13.70 66.89
N ALA A 232 -5.00 -14.77 66.11
CA ALA A 232 -4.38 -15.99 66.60
C ALA A 232 -2.90 -15.78 67.04
N TYR A 233 -2.19 -14.94 66.29
CA TYR A 233 -0.82 -14.56 66.68
C TYR A 233 -0.78 -13.79 68.00
N GLU A 234 -1.62 -12.83 68.20
CA GLU A 234 -1.67 -12.05 69.44
C GLU A 234 -2.09 -12.91 70.65
N ASP A 235 -3.07 -13.84 70.50
CA ASP A 235 -3.41 -14.82 71.54
C ASP A 235 -2.24 -15.71 71.92
N LEU A 236 -1.55 -16.25 70.91
CA LEU A 236 -0.33 -17.10 71.13
C LEU A 236 0.76 -16.31 71.86
N LYS A 237 1.00 -15.08 71.42
CA LYS A 237 1.99 -14.16 72.07
C LYS A 237 1.64 -13.90 73.53
N GLN A 238 0.35 -13.65 73.86
CA GLN A 238 -0.08 -13.44 75.21
C GLN A 238 0.07 -14.70 76.08
N ARG A 239 -0.24 -15.88 75.53
CA ARG A 239 -0.05 -17.18 76.22
C ARG A 239 1.45 -17.41 76.52
N ALA A 240 2.30 -17.18 75.51
CA ALA A 240 3.74 -17.32 75.67
C ALA A 240 4.31 -16.35 76.74
N LEU A 241 3.82 -15.13 76.74
CA LEU A 241 4.25 -14.11 77.73
C LEU A 241 3.79 -14.52 79.16
N LYS A 242 2.55 -14.99 79.32
CA LYS A 242 2.05 -15.51 80.63
C LYS A 242 2.88 -16.72 81.12
N ALA A 243 3.17 -17.66 80.24
CA ALA A 243 3.98 -18.84 80.53
C ALA A 243 5.41 -18.43 80.95
N TYR A 244 6.00 -17.49 80.21
CA TYR A 244 7.33 -16.97 80.54
C TYR A 244 7.40 -16.28 81.90
N ASN A 245 6.40 -15.43 82.19
CA ASN A 245 6.32 -14.77 83.53
C ASN A 245 6.13 -15.77 84.69
N ALA A 246 5.26 -16.77 84.49
CA ALA A 246 5.06 -17.81 85.49
C ALA A 246 6.34 -18.62 85.72
N GLN A 247 7.08 -18.95 84.69
CA GLN A 247 8.42 -19.61 84.83
C GLN A 247 9.44 -18.73 85.57
N GLN A 248 9.45 -17.44 85.34
CA GLN A 248 10.36 -16.51 86.02
C GLN A 248 9.99 -16.38 87.50
N GLU A 249 8.70 -16.35 87.82
CA GLU A 249 8.24 -16.36 89.21
C GLU A 249 8.63 -17.63 89.95
N GLU A 250 8.50 -18.80 89.30
CA GLU A 250 8.86 -20.11 89.85
C GLU A 250 10.40 -20.22 90.04
N ILE A 251 11.17 -19.74 89.09
CA ILE A 251 12.67 -19.66 89.19
C ILE A 251 13.04 -18.75 90.36
N SER A 252 12.40 -17.61 90.54
CA SER A 252 12.66 -16.72 91.66
C SER A 252 12.35 -17.36 92.99
N ARG A 253 11.24 -18.07 93.10
CA ARG A 253 10.80 -18.85 94.27
C ARG A 253 11.79 -19.95 94.64
N LEU A 254 12.21 -20.74 93.64
CA LEU A 254 13.18 -21.81 93.87
C LEU A 254 14.56 -21.24 94.29
N LYS A 255 14.97 -20.09 93.78
CA LYS A 255 16.18 -19.40 94.22
C LYS A 255 16.10 -18.98 95.68
N GLU A 256 14.98 -18.40 96.09
CA GLU A 256 14.76 -18.04 97.52
C GLU A 256 14.78 -19.23 98.47
N GLU A 257 14.15 -20.37 98.03
CA GLU A 257 14.15 -21.62 98.79
C GLU A 257 15.58 -22.19 98.92
N LEU A 258 16.34 -22.12 97.81
CA LEU A 258 17.71 -22.59 97.80
C LEU A 258 18.60 -21.74 98.73
N GLU A 259 18.43 -20.43 98.77
CA GLU A 259 19.15 -19.57 99.72
C GLU A 259 18.76 -19.80 101.18
N LYS A 260 17.50 -20.10 101.45
CA LYS A 260 17.03 -20.47 102.79
C LYS A 260 17.60 -21.83 103.27
N SER A 261 17.83 -22.78 102.36
CA SER A 261 18.38 -24.13 102.65
C SER A 261 19.85 -24.10 102.82
N LYS A 262 20.54 -23.02 102.40
CA LYS A 262 22.04 -22.86 102.64
C LYS A 262 22.39 -22.11 103.91
N ARG A 263 21.42 -21.65 104.68
CA ARG A 263 21.56 -21.08 106.00
C ARG A 263 21.23 -22.14 107.03
#